data_d47098fee9ccd0602867ade5e23821da
#
_entry.id   d47098fee9ccd0602867ade5e23821da
#
_cell.length_a   1.000
_cell.length_b   1.000
_cell.length_c   1.000
_cell.angle_alpha   90.00
_cell.angle_beta   90.00
_cell.angle_gamma   90.00
#
_symmetry.space_group_name_H-M   'P 1'
#
loop_
_entity.id
_entity.type
_entity.pdbx_description
1 polymer ?
#
loop_
_entity_poly.entity_id
_entity_poly.type
_entity_poly.pdbx_seq_one_letter_code
_entity_poly.pdbx_strand_id
1 'polypeptide(L)'
;MNRVRAVWRLWRVALHLVRGLLQILLQFPRLSQERRDQRVQSWASTLLRTIGVRLEVTGTPAPCGPMLMVANHISWLDIVALHAARHCRFVSKSDIQRWPLLGTLATAGGTLYVERTSRRDAMRVVHSMAQALKGGDVLAIFPEGTTGDGAALLPFHANLVQAAIAASAPVQPVALRFLVGRSGRRSHAASYVGDETLVGSLWRTLCASDLRVSLVYGEPQHALGRDRRAWTQDLQVAIEGLLRR
;
A
#
# COMPACT_ATOMS: atom_id res chain seq x y z
N MET A 1 24.44 -9.70 -17.35
CA MET A 1 23.09 -9.44 -17.89
C MET A 1 22.16 -8.67 -16.93
N ASN A 2 22.12 -9.01 -15.65
CA ASN A 2 21.17 -8.36 -14.72
C ASN A 2 21.41 -6.85 -14.52
N ARG A 3 22.67 -6.38 -14.45
CA ARG A 3 23.01 -4.96 -14.23
C ARG A 3 22.64 -4.06 -15.41
N VAL A 4 22.89 -4.48 -16.64
CA VAL A 4 22.51 -3.71 -17.85
C VAL A 4 21.00 -3.52 -17.92
N ARG A 5 20.23 -4.58 -17.66
CA ARG A 5 18.78 -4.53 -17.57
C ARG A 5 18.31 -3.60 -16.44
N ALA A 6 18.99 -3.61 -15.28
CA ALA A 6 18.66 -2.75 -14.15
C ALA A 6 18.87 -1.27 -14.47
N VAL A 7 19.99 -0.93 -15.14
CA VAL A 7 20.26 0.44 -15.61
C VAL A 7 19.18 0.91 -16.59
N TRP A 8 18.81 0.07 -17.56
CA TRP A 8 17.73 0.38 -18.50
C TRP A 8 16.39 0.60 -17.81
N ARG A 9 16.04 -0.27 -16.84
CA ARG A 9 14.84 -0.12 -16.02
C ARG A 9 14.88 1.16 -15.19
N LEU A 10 16.01 1.48 -14.57
CA LEU A 10 16.19 2.70 -13.78
C LEU A 10 15.91 3.95 -14.61
N TRP A 11 16.46 4.01 -15.82
CA TRP A 11 16.20 5.13 -16.74
C TRP A 11 14.70 5.25 -17.07
N ARG A 12 14.04 4.14 -17.37
CA ARG A 12 12.59 4.12 -17.62
C ARG A 12 11.77 4.53 -16.39
N VAL A 13 12.18 4.12 -15.19
CA VAL A 13 11.56 4.55 -13.93
C VAL A 13 11.71 6.05 -13.76
N ALA A 14 12.91 6.60 -13.95
CA ALA A 14 13.13 8.04 -13.86
C ALA A 14 12.22 8.82 -14.83
N LEU A 15 12.15 8.38 -16.09
CA LEU A 15 11.26 8.99 -17.07
C LEU A 15 9.77 8.86 -16.68
N HIS A 16 9.38 7.71 -16.11
CA HIS A 16 8.01 7.49 -15.64
C HIS A 16 7.64 8.40 -14.46
N LEU A 17 8.57 8.61 -13.51
CA LEU A 17 8.41 9.56 -12.41
C LEU A 17 8.23 10.99 -12.92
N VAL A 18 9.08 11.42 -13.84
CA VAL A 18 8.97 12.77 -14.47
C VAL A 18 7.60 12.94 -15.15
N ARG A 19 7.16 11.95 -15.94
CA ARG A 19 5.84 11.97 -16.56
C ARG A 19 4.71 12.04 -15.54
N GLY A 20 4.82 11.30 -14.42
CA GLY A 20 3.86 11.36 -13.33
C GLY A 20 3.76 12.75 -12.71
N LEU A 21 4.89 13.40 -12.44
CA LEU A 21 4.92 14.78 -11.94
C LEU A 21 4.28 15.77 -12.92
N LEU A 22 4.61 15.67 -14.19
CA LEU A 22 4.00 16.53 -15.22
C LEU A 22 2.48 16.32 -15.30
N GLN A 23 2.00 15.08 -15.17
CA GLN A 23 0.57 14.80 -15.11
C GLN A 23 -0.10 15.43 -13.89
N ILE A 24 0.55 15.34 -12.72
CA ILE A 24 0.04 15.97 -11.49
C ILE A 24 -0.05 17.48 -11.66
N LEU A 25 1.00 18.12 -12.17
CA LEU A 25 1.05 19.56 -12.30
C LEU A 25 0.09 20.10 -13.39
N LEU A 26 0.01 19.43 -14.53
CA LEU A 26 -0.69 19.98 -15.71
C LEU A 26 -2.12 19.46 -15.85
N GLN A 27 -2.39 18.22 -15.43
CA GLN A 27 -3.68 17.57 -15.68
C GLN A 27 -4.56 17.50 -14.43
N PHE A 28 -4.01 17.16 -13.25
CA PHE A 28 -4.80 16.96 -12.03
C PHE A 28 -5.68 18.15 -11.65
N PRO A 29 -5.25 19.43 -11.79
CA PRO A 29 -6.12 20.56 -11.46
C PRO A 29 -7.45 20.57 -12.24
N ARG A 30 -7.47 19.96 -13.44
CA ARG A 30 -8.64 19.93 -14.34
C ARG A 30 -9.44 18.63 -14.28
N LEU A 31 -8.97 17.61 -13.55
CA LEU A 31 -9.60 16.31 -13.45
C LEU A 31 -10.55 16.22 -12.26
N SER A 32 -11.67 15.51 -12.42
CA SER A 32 -12.48 15.05 -11.30
C SER A 32 -11.70 14.07 -10.42
N GLN A 33 -12.13 13.89 -9.16
CA GLN A 33 -11.46 12.98 -8.23
C GLN A 33 -11.38 11.55 -8.80
N GLU A 34 -12.48 11.05 -9.33
CA GLU A 34 -12.52 9.72 -9.96
C GLU A 34 -11.48 9.55 -11.07
N ARG A 35 -11.33 10.55 -11.94
CA ARG A 35 -10.32 10.52 -13.00
C ARG A 35 -8.89 10.61 -12.45
N ARG A 36 -8.65 11.32 -11.35
CA ARG A 36 -7.36 11.33 -10.65
C ARG A 36 -7.04 9.94 -10.11
N ASP A 37 -8.00 9.28 -9.46
CA ASP A 37 -7.85 7.95 -8.90
C ASP A 37 -7.52 6.90 -9.98
N GLN A 38 -8.22 6.94 -11.12
CA GLN A 38 -7.93 6.11 -12.28
C GLN A 38 -6.52 6.35 -12.83
N ARG A 39 -6.07 7.62 -12.84
CA ARG A 39 -4.70 7.96 -13.27
C ARG A 39 -3.66 7.44 -12.31
N VAL A 40 -3.86 7.55 -11.01
CA VAL A 40 -2.96 6.98 -9.99
C VAL A 40 -2.86 5.47 -10.15
N GLN A 41 -3.98 4.77 -10.30
CA GLN A 41 -4.01 3.32 -10.50
C GLN A 41 -3.26 2.90 -11.78
N SER A 42 -3.52 3.56 -12.89
CA SER A 42 -2.86 3.30 -14.17
C SER A 42 -1.35 3.59 -14.10
N TRP A 43 -0.97 4.68 -13.41
CA TRP A 43 0.43 5.05 -13.18
C TRP A 43 1.16 3.99 -12.35
N ALA A 44 0.57 3.54 -11.24
CA ALA A 44 1.12 2.50 -10.38
C ALA A 44 1.28 1.17 -11.12
N SER A 45 0.27 0.76 -11.90
CA SER A 45 0.34 -0.43 -12.76
C SER A 45 1.47 -0.36 -13.79
N THR A 46 1.66 0.83 -14.40
CA THR A 46 2.74 1.06 -15.35
C THR A 46 4.11 1.06 -14.66
N LEU A 47 4.21 1.61 -13.43
CA LEU A 47 5.44 1.58 -12.64
C LEU A 47 5.87 0.14 -12.34
N LEU A 48 4.98 -0.72 -11.88
CA LEU A 48 5.27 -2.15 -11.64
C LEU A 48 5.84 -2.82 -12.88
N ARG A 49 5.19 -2.64 -14.04
CA ARG A 49 5.67 -3.19 -15.32
C ARG A 49 7.05 -2.64 -15.71
N THR A 50 7.29 -1.35 -15.45
CA THR A 50 8.56 -0.69 -15.76
C THR A 50 9.71 -1.22 -14.89
N ILE A 51 9.45 -1.45 -13.62
CA ILE A 51 10.39 -2.10 -12.67
C ILE A 51 10.61 -3.57 -13.07
N GLY A 52 9.65 -4.20 -13.74
CA GLY A 52 9.66 -5.61 -14.11
C GLY A 52 9.06 -6.52 -13.06
N VAL A 53 8.07 -6.01 -12.32
CA VAL A 53 7.29 -6.76 -11.35
C VAL A 53 5.92 -7.09 -11.95
N ARG A 54 5.54 -8.36 -11.89
CA ARG A 54 4.20 -8.81 -12.29
C ARG A 54 3.25 -8.76 -11.09
N LEU A 55 2.11 -8.13 -11.27
CA LEU A 55 1.03 -8.10 -10.28
C LEU A 55 0.08 -9.27 -10.55
N GLU A 56 -0.20 -10.04 -9.51
CA GLU A 56 -1.23 -11.08 -9.48
C GLU A 56 -2.23 -10.75 -8.39
N VAL A 57 -3.51 -10.76 -8.73
CA VAL A 57 -4.60 -10.44 -7.80
C VAL A 57 -5.52 -11.65 -7.72
N THR A 58 -5.79 -12.10 -6.50
CA THR A 58 -6.73 -13.17 -6.18
C THR A 58 -7.79 -12.61 -5.22
N GLY A 59 -9.04 -13.01 -5.40
CA GLY A 59 -10.18 -12.40 -4.71
C GLY A 59 -10.59 -11.07 -5.37
N THR A 60 -11.58 -10.40 -4.79
CA THR A 60 -12.18 -9.19 -5.36
C THR A 60 -11.90 -7.99 -4.46
N PRO A 61 -11.11 -7.00 -4.92
CA PRO A 61 -11.02 -5.73 -4.21
C PRO A 61 -12.40 -5.07 -4.12
N ALA A 62 -12.71 -4.45 -2.98
CA ALA A 62 -13.94 -3.70 -2.83
C ALA A 62 -14.10 -2.64 -3.94
N PRO A 63 -15.22 -2.63 -4.69
CA PRO A 63 -15.37 -1.75 -5.86
C PRO A 63 -15.50 -0.28 -5.48
N CYS A 64 -16.00 0.01 -4.28
CA CYS A 64 -16.18 1.37 -3.74
C CYS A 64 -16.03 1.36 -2.22
N GLY A 65 -15.92 2.54 -1.63
CA GLY A 65 -15.98 2.72 -0.18
C GLY A 65 -17.43 2.92 0.33
N PRO A 66 -17.58 3.03 1.66
CA PRO A 66 -16.49 3.02 2.63
C PRO A 66 -15.82 1.65 2.77
N MET A 67 -14.48 1.62 2.82
CA MET A 67 -13.73 0.38 3.05
C MET A 67 -12.37 0.69 3.70
N LEU A 68 -12.03 -0.02 4.76
CA LEU A 68 -10.67 -0.05 5.29
C LEU A 68 -9.97 -1.33 4.85
N MET A 69 -8.96 -1.23 4.00
CA MET A 69 -8.09 -2.35 3.67
C MET A 69 -6.99 -2.46 4.73
N VAL A 70 -6.79 -3.66 5.24
CA VAL A 70 -5.74 -4.01 6.22
C VAL A 70 -4.81 -5.02 5.57
N ALA A 71 -3.54 -4.66 5.42
CA ALA A 71 -2.56 -5.52 4.75
C ALA A 71 -1.28 -5.69 5.59
N ASN A 72 -0.56 -6.78 5.40
CA ASN A 72 0.80 -6.93 5.88
C ASN A 72 1.77 -6.03 5.08
N HIS A 73 2.93 -5.71 5.66
CA HIS A 73 3.88 -4.74 5.11
C HIS A 73 5.28 -5.33 4.95
N ILE A 74 5.78 -5.35 3.72
CA ILE A 74 7.08 -5.94 3.37
C ILE A 74 8.00 -4.90 2.72
N SER A 75 7.42 -3.93 1.99
CA SER A 75 8.17 -3.05 1.12
C SER A 75 7.44 -1.73 0.84
N TRP A 76 8.18 -0.71 0.46
CA TRP A 76 7.62 0.48 -0.18
C TRP A 76 6.80 0.12 -1.44
N LEU A 77 7.12 -1.00 -2.08
CA LEU A 77 6.46 -1.47 -3.30
C LEU A 77 5.02 -1.98 -3.03
N ASP A 78 4.68 -2.28 -1.77
CA ASP A 78 3.33 -2.68 -1.36
C ASP A 78 2.31 -1.58 -1.69
N ILE A 79 2.69 -0.31 -1.47
CA ILE A 79 1.87 0.86 -1.77
C ILE A 79 1.58 0.91 -3.28
N VAL A 80 2.60 0.69 -4.10
CA VAL A 80 2.45 0.69 -5.56
C VAL A 80 1.58 -0.49 -6.03
N ALA A 81 1.76 -1.68 -5.42
CA ALA A 81 0.99 -2.87 -5.76
C ALA A 81 -0.49 -2.71 -5.42
N LEU A 82 -0.81 -2.19 -4.23
CA LEU A 82 -2.19 -1.93 -3.83
C LEU A 82 -2.84 -0.87 -4.73
N HIS A 83 -2.17 0.26 -4.99
CA HIS A 83 -2.67 1.25 -5.94
C HIS A 83 -2.90 0.67 -7.35
N ALA A 84 -2.02 -0.22 -7.81
CA ALA A 84 -2.14 -0.83 -9.13
C ALA A 84 -3.34 -1.79 -9.23
N ALA A 85 -3.64 -2.53 -8.16
CA ALA A 85 -4.80 -3.40 -8.08
C ALA A 85 -6.10 -2.61 -7.90
N ARG A 86 -6.10 -1.67 -6.97
CA ARG A 86 -7.22 -0.80 -6.63
C ARG A 86 -6.70 0.50 -6.03
N HIS A 87 -7.13 1.65 -6.56
CA HIS A 87 -6.83 2.93 -5.93
C HIS A 87 -7.39 2.96 -4.51
N CYS A 88 -6.56 3.40 -3.55
CA CYS A 88 -6.91 3.58 -2.16
C CYS A 88 -6.06 4.70 -1.57
N ARG A 89 -6.51 5.30 -0.48
CA ARG A 89 -5.76 6.34 0.21
C ARG A 89 -4.98 5.72 1.37
N PHE A 90 -3.68 5.96 1.43
CA PHE A 90 -2.82 5.46 2.51
C PHE A 90 -2.78 6.42 3.69
N VAL A 91 -2.46 5.89 4.86
CA VAL A 91 -2.17 6.66 6.06
C VAL A 91 -0.67 6.64 6.29
N SER A 92 -0.03 7.80 6.23
CA SER A 92 1.43 7.94 6.33
C SER A 92 1.84 9.03 7.32
N LYS A 93 3.10 8.97 7.79
CA LYS A 93 3.68 10.03 8.62
C LYS A 93 3.74 11.34 7.85
N SER A 94 3.50 12.46 8.52
CA SER A 94 3.59 13.82 7.95
C SER A 94 4.96 14.16 7.37
N ASP A 95 6.04 13.58 7.88
CA ASP A 95 7.40 13.78 7.36
C ASP A 95 7.52 13.41 5.87
N ILE A 96 6.82 12.37 5.43
CA ILE A 96 6.83 11.92 4.03
C ILE A 96 6.32 13.01 3.08
N GLN A 97 5.41 13.87 3.54
CA GLN A 97 4.89 14.97 2.74
C GLN A 97 6.01 15.95 2.29
N ARG A 98 7.04 16.09 3.12
CA ARG A 98 8.18 17.00 2.88
C ARG A 98 9.27 16.38 1.99
N TRP A 99 9.18 15.07 1.69
CA TRP A 99 10.18 14.43 0.84
C TRP A 99 10.04 14.92 -0.59
N PRO A 100 11.12 15.40 -1.20
CA PRO A 100 11.10 15.81 -2.60
C PRO A 100 10.56 14.66 -3.46
N LEU A 101 9.75 14.96 -4.47
CA LEU A 101 9.18 14.00 -5.39
C LEU A 101 8.18 13.02 -4.75
N LEU A 102 8.59 12.25 -3.72
CA LEU A 102 7.72 11.25 -3.08
C LEU A 102 6.54 11.90 -2.34
N GLY A 103 6.74 13.04 -1.70
CA GLY A 103 5.65 13.79 -1.06
C GLY A 103 4.60 14.26 -2.06
N THR A 104 5.03 14.75 -3.22
CA THR A 104 4.11 15.15 -4.30
C THR A 104 3.32 13.95 -4.84
N LEU A 105 3.99 12.83 -5.10
CA LEU A 105 3.33 11.60 -5.57
C LEU A 105 2.36 11.04 -4.54
N ALA A 106 2.76 10.99 -3.26
CA ALA A 106 1.91 10.49 -2.17
C ALA A 106 0.68 11.40 -1.97
N THR A 107 0.85 12.72 -2.03
CA THR A 107 -0.25 13.69 -1.96
C THR A 107 -1.22 13.51 -3.13
N ALA A 108 -0.71 13.33 -4.33
CA ALA A 108 -1.53 13.07 -5.52
C ALA A 108 -2.26 11.72 -5.44
N GLY A 109 -1.68 10.74 -4.74
CA GLY A 109 -2.31 9.46 -4.40
C GLY A 109 -3.38 9.56 -3.31
N GLY A 110 -3.64 10.76 -2.75
CA GLY A 110 -4.66 10.97 -1.72
C GLY A 110 -4.22 10.57 -0.32
N THR A 111 -2.92 10.47 -0.04
CA THR A 111 -2.40 10.06 1.27
C THR A 111 -2.92 10.96 2.40
N LEU A 112 -3.43 10.35 3.46
CA LEU A 112 -3.74 11.00 4.72
C LEU A 112 -2.47 11.12 5.56
N TYR A 113 -1.98 12.33 5.73
CA TYR A 113 -0.79 12.57 6.54
C TYR A 113 -1.17 12.74 8.01
N VAL A 114 -0.40 12.10 8.86
CA VAL A 114 -0.69 12.03 10.28
C VAL A 114 0.58 12.24 11.12
N GLU A 115 0.45 13.00 12.17
CA GLU A 115 1.46 13.08 13.22
C GLU A 115 1.21 11.97 14.25
N ARG A 116 2.30 11.36 14.74
CA ARG A 116 2.23 10.24 15.68
C ARG A 116 3.14 10.46 16.88
N THR A 117 3.34 11.71 17.26
CA THR A 117 4.26 12.08 18.34
C THR A 117 3.60 12.00 19.72
N SER A 118 2.28 12.05 19.78
CA SER A 118 1.53 12.03 21.04
C SER A 118 0.27 11.15 20.99
N ARG A 119 -0.28 10.85 22.18
CA ARG A 119 -1.60 10.19 22.31
C ARG A 119 -2.72 10.99 21.63
N ARG A 120 -2.63 12.32 21.70
CA ARG A 120 -3.61 13.24 21.09
C ARG A 120 -3.55 13.13 19.56
N ASP A 121 -2.35 12.97 19.00
CA ASP A 121 -2.18 12.82 17.57
C ASP A 121 -2.73 11.47 17.10
N ALA A 122 -2.53 10.39 17.87
CA ALA A 122 -3.13 9.09 17.56
C ALA A 122 -4.66 9.15 17.51
N MET A 123 -5.30 9.92 18.37
CA MET A 123 -6.76 10.14 18.34
C MET A 123 -7.18 10.95 17.12
N ARG A 124 -6.43 12.00 16.75
CA ARG A 124 -6.69 12.78 15.53
C ARG A 124 -6.61 11.92 14.28
N VAL A 125 -5.63 11.02 14.19
CA VAL A 125 -5.49 10.04 13.10
C VAL A 125 -6.76 9.22 12.95
N VAL A 126 -7.21 8.59 14.04
CA VAL A 126 -8.43 7.77 14.05
C VAL A 126 -9.64 8.59 13.62
N HIS A 127 -9.75 9.82 14.11
CA HIS A 127 -10.85 10.72 13.73
C HIS A 127 -10.81 11.07 12.23
N SER A 128 -9.65 11.47 11.70
CA SER A 128 -9.50 11.81 10.28
C SER A 128 -9.80 10.62 9.37
N MET A 129 -9.34 9.43 9.74
CA MET A 129 -9.66 8.19 9.02
C MET A 129 -11.16 7.88 9.07
N ALA A 130 -11.80 8.02 10.24
CA ALA A 130 -13.23 7.77 10.37
C ALA A 130 -14.05 8.76 9.52
N GLN A 131 -13.64 10.03 9.46
CA GLN A 131 -14.29 11.02 8.57
C GLN A 131 -14.14 10.66 7.10
N ALA A 132 -12.93 10.25 6.67
CA ALA A 132 -12.67 9.84 5.30
C ALA A 132 -13.51 8.60 4.92
N LEU A 133 -13.59 7.60 5.81
CA LEU A 133 -14.45 6.42 5.61
C LEU A 133 -15.92 6.81 5.52
N LYS A 134 -16.44 7.68 6.42
CA LYS A 134 -17.83 8.18 6.35
C LYS A 134 -18.11 8.94 5.06
N GLY A 135 -17.09 9.57 4.48
CA GLY A 135 -17.14 10.22 3.17
C GLY A 135 -17.14 9.25 1.98
N GLY A 136 -17.04 7.93 2.22
CA GLY A 136 -17.05 6.91 1.17
C GLY A 136 -15.66 6.56 0.64
N ASP A 137 -14.59 6.94 1.31
CA ASP A 137 -13.23 6.61 0.87
C ASP A 137 -12.88 5.12 1.06
N VAL A 138 -11.97 4.64 0.22
CA VAL A 138 -11.24 3.39 0.43
C VAL A 138 -9.88 3.75 1.03
N LEU A 139 -9.64 3.35 2.27
CA LEU A 139 -8.38 3.55 2.96
C LEU A 139 -7.59 2.25 3.01
N ALA A 140 -6.26 2.35 3.03
CA ALA A 140 -5.35 1.22 3.26
C ALA A 140 -4.39 1.52 4.40
N ILE A 141 -4.22 0.55 5.30
CA ILE A 141 -3.27 0.60 6.41
C ILE A 141 -2.42 -0.65 6.49
N PHE A 142 -1.22 -0.46 7.03
CA PHE A 142 -0.32 -1.53 7.44
C PHE A 142 -0.24 -1.53 8.97
N PRO A 143 -1.02 -2.37 9.65
CA PRO A 143 -1.11 -2.32 11.11
C PRO A 143 0.16 -2.79 11.83
N GLU A 144 1.10 -3.39 11.13
CA GLU A 144 2.44 -3.73 11.63
C GLU A 144 3.26 -2.46 12.00
N GLY A 145 2.93 -1.32 11.39
CA GLY A 145 3.60 -0.04 11.66
C GLY A 145 5.03 0.09 11.14
N THR A 146 5.61 -1.00 10.65
CA THR A 146 6.91 -1.09 9.99
C THR A 146 6.89 -2.21 8.96
N THR A 147 7.92 -2.28 8.11
CA THR A 147 8.07 -3.36 7.14
C THR A 147 8.76 -4.57 7.76
N GLY A 148 8.23 -5.77 7.50
CA GLY A 148 8.82 -7.05 7.82
C GLY A 148 9.51 -7.70 6.62
N ASP A 149 10.17 -8.83 6.85
CA ASP A 149 10.81 -9.62 5.79
C ASP A 149 9.82 -10.50 5.02
N GLY A 150 8.55 -10.51 5.44
CA GLY A 150 7.49 -11.34 4.88
C GLY A 150 7.56 -12.81 5.29
N ALA A 151 8.45 -13.21 6.23
CA ALA A 151 8.53 -14.56 6.74
C ALA A 151 7.37 -14.88 7.69
N ALA A 152 7.06 -13.93 8.54
CA ALA A 152 5.93 -13.97 9.46
C ALA A 152 5.31 -12.58 9.55
N LEU A 153 4.08 -12.49 10.01
CA LEU A 153 3.45 -11.21 10.34
C LEU A 153 4.06 -10.65 11.63
N LEU A 154 4.31 -9.35 11.64
CA LEU A 154 4.59 -8.64 12.87
C LEU A 154 3.27 -8.40 13.64
N PRO A 155 3.33 -8.13 14.96
CA PRO A 155 2.14 -7.84 15.73
C PRO A 155 1.36 -6.63 15.18
N PHE A 156 0.04 -6.75 15.09
CA PHE A 156 -0.83 -5.70 14.59
C PHE A 156 -1.19 -4.68 15.68
N HIS A 157 -1.03 -3.42 15.38
CA HIS A 157 -1.45 -2.31 16.23
C HIS A 157 -2.94 -2.00 16.04
N ALA A 158 -3.74 -2.20 17.08
CA ALA A 158 -5.19 -2.09 17.02
C ALA A 158 -5.74 -0.65 16.86
N ASN A 159 -4.91 0.38 17.05
CA ASN A 159 -5.39 1.76 17.12
C ASN A 159 -6.07 2.23 15.83
N LEU A 160 -5.55 1.84 14.66
CA LEU A 160 -6.07 2.31 13.38
C LEU A 160 -7.40 1.61 12.99
N VAL A 161 -7.62 0.38 13.48
CA VAL A 161 -8.88 -0.36 13.24
C VAL A 161 -10.07 0.33 13.94
N GLN A 162 -9.82 1.10 15.01
CA GLN A 162 -10.83 1.91 15.67
C GLN A 162 -11.53 2.88 14.71
N ALA A 163 -10.87 3.34 13.66
CA ALA A 163 -11.48 4.22 12.66
C ALA A 163 -12.63 3.54 11.91
N ALA A 164 -12.48 2.27 11.56
CA ALA A 164 -13.54 1.49 10.91
C ALA A 164 -14.73 1.28 11.85
N ILE A 165 -14.49 1.00 13.16
CA ILE A 165 -15.55 0.90 14.16
C ILE A 165 -16.30 2.24 14.27
N ALA A 166 -15.59 3.35 14.40
CA ALA A 166 -16.18 4.69 14.53
C ALA A 166 -16.93 5.17 13.29
N ALA A 167 -16.61 4.61 12.13
CA ALA A 167 -17.29 4.89 10.87
C ALA A 167 -18.35 3.84 10.50
N SER A 168 -18.50 2.76 11.29
CA SER A 168 -19.30 1.57 10.93
C SER A 168 -18.93 1.00 9.56
N ALA A 169 -17.67 1.17 9.16
CA ALA A 169 -17.16 0.75 7.86
C ALA A 169 -16.66 -0.71 7.89
N PRO A 170 -16.85 -1.47 6.81
CA PRO A 170 -16.26 -2.79 6.68
C PRO A 170 -14.74 -2.71 6.55
N VAL A 171 -14.07 -3.81 6.95
CA VAL A 171 -12.62 -4.00 6.81
C VAL A 171 -12.36 -5.18 5.89
N GLN A 172 -11.52 -4.98 4.87
CA GLN A 172 -11.08 -6.05 3.97
C GLN A 172 -9.64 -6.44 4.28
N PRO A 173 -9.38 -7.69 4.73
CA PRO A 173 -8.02 -8.21 4.91
C PRO A 173 -7.37 -8.47 3.55
N VAL A 174 -6.11 -8.09 3.41
CA VAL A 174 -5.32 -8.29 2.18
C VAL A 174 -3.97 -8.90 2.54
N ALA A 175 -3.65 -10.04 1.95
CA ALA A 175 -2.33 -10.64 2.09
C ALA A 175 -1.44 -10.29 0.90
N LEU A 176 -0.19 -9.90 1.19
CA LEU A 176 0.78 -9.47 0.21
C LEU A 176 2.03 -10.35 0.29
N ARG A 177 2.52 -10.84 -0.85
CA ARG A 177 3.74 -11.65 -0.96
C ARG A 177 4.55 -11.24 -2.18
N PHE A 178 5.89 -11.24 -2.04
CA PHE A 178 6.80 -11.16 -3.18
C PHE A 178 7.35 -12.55 -3.48
N LEU A 179 7.24 -12.98 -4.74
CA LEU A 179 7.55 -14.33 -5.19
C LEU A 179 8.50 -14.31 -6.39
N VAL A 180 9.28 -15.39 -6.54
CA VAL A 180 10.16 -15.61 -7.69
C VAL A 180 9.42 -16.44 -8.72
N GLY A 181 9.18 -15.88 -9.90
CA GLY A 181 8.60 -16.58 -11.04
C GLY A 181 7.33 -17.35 -10.71
N ARG A 182 7.15 -18.50 -11.33
CA ARG A 182 6.04 -19.43 -11.06
C ARG A 182 6.35 -20.41 -9.93
N SER A 183 7.55 -20.37 -9.36
CA SER A 183 7.98 -21.35 -8.34
C SER A 183 7.24 -21.22 -7.00
N GLY A 184 6.53 -20.11 -6.77
CA GLY A 184 5.89 -19.82 -5.49
C GLY A 184 6.87 -19.52 -4.34
N ARG A 185 8.18 -19.60 -4.59
CA ARG A 185 9.20 -19.29 -3.58
C ARG A 185 9.19 -17.80 -3.26
N ARG A 186 9.30 -17.47 -1.96
CA ARG A 186 9.43 -16.09 -1.51
C ARG A 186 10.65 -15.41 -2.13
N SER A 187 10.50 -14.15 -2.50
CA SER A 187 11.57 -13.30 -2.98
C SER A 187 11.86 -12.19 -1.97
N HIS A 188 13.11 -12.05 -1.58
CA HIS A 188 13.58 -10.93 -0.76
C HIS A 188 14.04 -9.74 -1.62
N ALA A 189 13.91 -9.81 -2.94
CA ALA A 189 14.39 -8.75 -3.85
C ALA A 189 13.69 -7.41 -3.62
N ALA A 190 12.43 -7.42 -3.21
CA ALA A 190 11.65 -6.22 -2.91
C ALA A 190 11.57 -5.88 -1.42
N SER A 191 12.05 -6.74 -0.50
CA SER A 191 11.98 -6.47 0.94
C SER A 191 12.70 -5.17 1.27
N TYR A 192 12.16 -4.44 2.25
CA TYR A 192 12.71 -3.17 2.73
C TYR A 192 12.70 -3.18 4.24
N VAL A 193 13.79 -3.64 4.87
CA VAL A 193 13.85 -3.95 6.31
C VAL A 193 15.09 -3.34 6.94
N GLY A 194 14.96 -2.91 8.19
CA GLY A 194 16.08 -2.35 8.95
C GLY A 194 16.57 -1.01 8.40
N ASP A 195 17.88 -0.83 8.39
CA ASP A 195 18.55 0.41 7.96
C ASP A 195 18.80 0.48 6.45
N GLU A 196 18.10 -0.34 5.66
CA GLU A 196 18.28 -0.33 4.22
C GLU A 196 17.81 1.00 3.62
N THR A 197 18.58 1.53 2.68
CA THR A 197 18.20 2.74 1.95
C THR A 197 17.17 2.43 0.85
N LEU A 198 16.26 3.36 0.60
CA LEU A 198 15.28 3.23 -0.50
C LEU A 198 15.98 3.00 -1.85
N VAL A 199 17.11 3.65 -2.09
CA VAL A 199 17.88 3.51 -3.33
C VAL A 199 18.48 2.10 -3.44
N GLY A 200 18.99 1.54 -2.34
CA GLY A 200 19.49 0.16 -2.30
C GLY A 200 18.41 -0.87 -2.59
N SER A 201 17.26 -0.74 -1.93
CA SER A 201 16.09 -1.59 -2.16
C SER A 201 15.59 -1.49 -3.60
N LEU A 202 15.46 -0.27 -4.14
CA LEU A 202 15.08 -0.05 -5.54
C LEU A 202 16.07 -0.75 -6.48
N TRP A 203 17.38 -0.55 -6.29
CA TRP A 203 18.39 -1.17 -7.14
C TRP A 203 18.33 -2.70 -7.11
N ARG A 204 18.19 -3.30 -5.93
CA ARG A 204 18.02 -4.75 -5.76
C ARG A 204 16.77 -5.24 -6.50
N THR A 205 15.66 -4.50 -6.38
CA THR A 205 14.40 -4.82 -7.08
C THR A 205 14.57 -4.74 -8.60
N LEU A 206 15.24 -3.71 -9.12
CA LEU A 206 15.51 -3.55 -10.56
C LEU A 206 16.41 -4.66 -11.12
N CYS A 207 17.35 -5.18 -10.32
CA CYS A 207 18.21 -6.30 -10.69
C CYS A 207 17.48 -7.65 -10.70
N ALA A 208 16.35 -7.76 -9.99
CA ALA A 208 15.62 -9.01 -9.91
C ALA A 208 15.09 -9.47 -11.28
N SER A 209 15.13 -10.78 -11.48
CA SER A 209 14.49 -11.43 -12.61
C SER A 209 13.22 -12.10 -12.15
N ASP A 210 12.14 -11.95 -12.92
CA ASP A 210 10.89 -12.67 -12.72
C ASP A 210 10.25 -12.46 -11.34
N LEU A 211 10.28 -11.22 -10.85
CA LEU A 211 9.65 -10.84 -9.58
C LEU A 211 8.14 -10.69 -9.76
N ARG A 212 7.37 -11.32 -8.88
CA ARG A 212 5.93 -11.19 -8.76
C ARG A 212 5.55 -10.57 -7.43
N VAL A 213 4.49 -9.77 -7.43
CA VAL A 213 3.74 -9.41 -6.23
C VAL A 213 2.35 -10.06 -6.32
N SER A 214 2.02 -10.86 -5.31
CA SER A 214 0.72 -11.50 -5.16
C SER A 214 -0.08 -10.76 -4.10
N LEU A 215 -1.25 -10.28 -4.48
CA LEU A 215 -2.26 -9.71 -3.58
C LEU A 215 -3.43 -10.69 -3.49
N VAL A 216 -3.76 -11.11 -2.27
CA VAL A 216 -4.91 -11.97 -2.00
C VAL A 216 -5.90 -11.21 -1.14
N TYR A 217 -7.03 -10.84 -1.73
CA TYR A 217 -8.11 -10.13 -1.04
C TYR A 217 -9.02 -11.16 -0.35
N GLY A 218 -9.23 -10.98 0.95
CA GLY A 218 -10.23 -11.71 1.71
C GLY A 218 -11.61 -11.05 1.63
N GLU A 219 -12.61 -11.70 2.21
CA GLU A 219 -13.95 -11.15 2.30
C GLU A 219 -14.01 -9.96 3.27
N PRO A 220 -14.74 -8.90 2.92
CA PRO A 220 -14.99 -7.79 3.83
C PRO A 220 -15.68 -8.25 5.11
N GLN A 221 -15.26 -7.69 6.24
CA GLN A 221 -15.78 -8.00 7.57
C GLN A 221 -16.29 -6.74 8.25
N HIS A 222 -17.33 -6.88 9.10
CA HIS A 222 -17.81 -5.85 9.99
C HIS A 222 -17.40 -6.11 11.43
N ALA A 223 -17.38 -5.08 12.27
CA ALA A 223 -16.99 -5.20 13.67
C ALA A 223 -17.90 -6.16 14.46
N LEU A 224 -19.21 -6.14 14.21
CA LEU A 224 -20.22 -7.00 14.85
C LEU A 224 -20.11 -7.00 16.39
N GLY A 225 -19.93 -5.82 16.98
CA GLY A 225 -19.78 -5.65 18.45
C GLY A 225 -18.39 -5.95 19.01
N ARG A 226 -17.44 -6.42 18.18
CA ARG A 226 -16.05 -6.61 18.63
C ARG A 226 -15.40 -5.27 18.96
N ASP A 227 -14.58 -5.25 20.02
CA ASP A 227 -13.68 -4.14 20.25
C ASP A 227 -12.51 -4.15 19.25
N ARG A 228 -11.76 -3.06 19.22
CA ARG A 228 -10.64 -2.91 18.28
C ARG A 228 -9.56 -3.96 18.42
N ARG A 229 -9.30 -4.50 19.66
CA ARG A 229 -8.25 -5.48 19.91
C ARG A 229 -8.67 -6.85 19.40
N ALA A 230 -9.85 -7.29 19.77
CA ALA A 230 -10.43 -8.55 19.30
C ALA A 230 -10.52 -8.57 17.77
N TRP A 231 -11.06 -7.49 17.16
CA TRP A 231 -11.17 -7.46 15.70
C TRP A 231 -9.83 -7.43 15.00
N THR A 232 -8.83 -6.70 15.54
CA THR A 232 -7.47 -6.70 14.96
C THR A 232 -6.82 -8.07 15.01
N GLN A 233 -7.03 -8.83 16.06
CA GLN A 233 -6.54 -10.21 16.18
C GLN A 233 -7.19 -11.12 15.15
N ASP A 234 -8.50 -11.03 14.95
CA ASP A 234 -9.21 -11.77 13.91
C ASP A 234 -8.72 -11.42 12.52
N LEU A 235 -8.44 -10.12 12.24
CA LEU A 235 -7.88 -9.67 10.97
C LEU A 235 -6.46 -10.22 10.75
N GLN A 236 -5.63 -10.27 11.80
CA GLN A 236 -4.30 -10.89 11.72
C GLN A 236 -4.40 -12.36 11.35
N VAL A 237 -5.26 -13.12 12.02
CA VAL A 237 -5.52 -14.54 11.72
C VAL A 237 -6.06 -14.71 10.28
N ALA A 238 -6.96 -13.83 9.85
CA ALA A 238 -7.47 -13.85 8.48
C ALA A 238 -6.35 -13.66 7.44
N ILE A 239 -5.46 -12.68 7.65
CA ILE A 239 -4.31 -12.42 6.76
C ILE A 239 -3.33 -13.59 6.79
N GLU A 240 -3.04 -14.18 7.95
CA GLU A 240 -2.23 -15.40 8.03
C GLU A 240 -2.82 -16.54 7.21
N GLY A 241 -4.14 -16.72 7.27
CA GLY A 241 -4.87 -17.71 6.46
C GLY A 241 -4.75 -17.44 4.95
N LEU A 242 -4.80 -16.17 4.53
CA LEU A 242 -4.61 -15.77 3.13
C LEU A 242 -3.16 -15.96 2.65
N LEU A 243 -2.16 -15.77 3.53
CA LEU A 243 -0.75 -15.99 3.21
C LEU A 243 -0.39 -17.46 2.98
N ARG A 244 -1.20 -18.40 3.44
CA ARG A 244 -1.00 -19.84 3.23
C ARG A 244 -1.60 -20.38 1.92
N ARG A 245 -2.45 -19.60 1.27
CA ARG A 245 -3.04 -19.89 -0.04
C ARG A 245 -2.07 -19.54 -1.18
#